data_c666af2964e3922a585e801aafeb392d
#
_entry.id   c666af2964e3922a585e801aafeb392d
#
_cell.length_a   1.000
_cell.length_b   1.000
_cell.length_c   1.000
_cell.angle_alpha   90.00
_cell.angle_beta   90.00
_cell.angle_gamma   90.00
#
_symmetry.space_group_name_H-M   'P 1'
#
loop_
_entity.id
_entity.type
_entity.pdbx_description
1 polymer ?
#
loop_
_entity_poly.entity_id
_entity_poly.type
_entity_poly.pdbx_seq_one_letter_code
_entity_poly.pdbx_strand_id
1 'polypeptide(L)'
;MKRFSCFFIWIFVLTSILLAQEREVKLKVVQTSDIHGNYYPYDFIRRREATGSLARVHALVQKEREAYGKNLILLDNGDILQGQPTAYYYNYIDTVAPHLAAEMMNFMGYNAGNMGNHDV
;
A
#
# COMPACT_ATOMS: atom_id res chain seq x y z
N MET A 1 56.54 13.80 21.49
CA MET A 1 55.16 13.54 21.90
C MET A 1 54.10 14.36 21.14
N LYS A 2 54.33 15.62 20.78
CA LYS A 2 53.32 16.47 20.08
C LYS A 2 52.93 16.01 18.65
N ARG A 3 53.84 15.37 17.91
CA ARG A 3 53.58 14.90 16.52
C ARG A 3 52.66 13.69 16.45
N PHE A 4 52.67 12.80 17.44
CA PHE A 4 51.77 11.63 17.53
C PHE A 4 50.35 12.02 17.83
N SER A 5 50.15 13.06 18.64
CA SER A 5 48.79 13.55 18.99
C SER A 5 48.04 14.11 17.77
N CYS A 6 48.75 14.84 16.89
CA CYS A 6 48.11 15.36 15.65
C CYS A 6 47.71 14.24 14.68
N PHE A 7 48.48 13.16 14.60
CA PHE A 7 48.16 12.03 13.71
C PHE A 7 46.87 11.29 14.15
N PHE A 8 46.69 11.07 15.44
CA PHE A 8 45.48 10.46 15.99
C PHE A 8 44.21 11.34 15.79
N ILE A 9 44.36 12.67 15.91
CA ILE A 9 43.25 13.60 15.66
C ILE A 9 42.84 13.54 14.19
N TRP A 10 43.78 13.49 13.26
CA TRP A 10 43.50 13.36 11.82
C TRP A 10 42.78 12.05 11.48
N ILE A 11 43.19 10.92 12.05
CA ILE A 11 42.52 9.63 11.86
C ILE A 11 41.09 9.69 12.39
N PHE A 12 40.84 10.29 13.55
CA PHE A 12 39.52 10.40 14.16
C PHE A 12 38.59 11.28 13.34
N VAL A 13 39.07 12.39 12.77
CA VAL A 13 38.28 13.26 11.86
C VAL A 13 37.96 12.55 10.55
N LEU A 14 38.90 11.80 9.96
CA LEU A 14 38.66 11.02 8.74
C LEU A 14 37.60 9.93 8.98
N THR A 15 37.64 9.22 10.11
CA THR A 15 36.64 8.19 10.42
C THR A 15 35.25 8.78 10.67
N SER A 16 35.16 9.98 11.24
CA SER A 16 33.89 10.66 11.46
C SER A 16 33.21 11.08 10.13
N ILE A 17 33.98 11.48 9.13
CA ILE A 17 33.47 11.83 7.80
C ILE A 17 32.94 10.59 7.06
N LEU A 18 33.59 9.44 7.23
CA LEU A 18 33.17 8.18 6.61
C LEU A 18 31.87 7.60 7.21
N LEU A 19 31.52 7.97 8.45
CA LEU A 19 30.30 7.52 9.11
C LEU A 19 29.06 8.40 8.80
N ALA A 20 29.27 9.58 8.21
CA ALA A 20 28.21 10.53 7.89
C ALA A 20 27.67 10.36 6.45
N GLN A 21 27.54 9.12 5.98
CA GLN A 21 26.94 8.88 4.67
C GLN A 21 25.41 8.98 4.77
N GLU A 22 24.83 10.05 4.26
CA GLU A 22 23.36 10.16 4.09
C GLU A 22 22.87 9.05 3.16
N ARG A 23 21.92 8.27 3.66
CA ARG A 23 21.25 7.24 2.88
C ARG A 23 19.87 7.75 2.46
N GLU A 24 19.74 8.13 1.20
CA GLU A 24 18.44 8.45 0.62
C GLU A 24 17.61 7.17 0.50
N VAL A 25 16.40 7.19 1.05
CA VAL A 25 15.42 6.11 0.90
C VAL A 25 14.21 6.68 0.19
N LYS A 26 13.91 6.15 -1.00
CA LYS A 26 12.70 6.50 -1.75
C LYS A 26 11.55 5.62 -1.29
N LEU A 27 10.48 6.24 -0.81
CA LEU A 27 9.24 5.58 -0.45
C LEU A 27 8.17 5.93 -1.48
N LYS A 28 7.35 4.93 -1.82
CA LYS A 28 6.15 5.09 -2.63
C LYS A 28 4.94 4.78 -1.76
N VAL A 29 4.04 5.73 -1.63
CA VAL A 29 2.74 5.51 -0.98
C VAL A 29 1.67 5.49 -2.06
N VAL A 30 0.87 4.44 -2.07
CA VAL A 30 -0.33 4.30 -2.91
C VAL A 30 -1.52 4.18 -1.97
N GLN A 31 -2.55 4.96 -2.21
CA GLN A 31 -3.76 4.96 -1.41
C GLN A 31 -4.97 4.71 -2.30
N THR A 32 -5.88 3.86 -1.82
CA THR A 32 -7.24 3.71 -2.35
C THR A 32 -8.24 4.31 -1.39
N SER A 33 -9.40 4.70 -1.91
CA SER A 33 -10.56 5.19 -1.16
C SER A 33 -11.81 4.95 -1.99
N ASP A 34 -12.95 4.79 -1.33
CA ASP A 34 -14.25 4.75 -1.99
C ASP A 34 -14.37 3.67 -3.09
N ILE A 35 -13.86 2.50 -2.82
CA ILE A 35 -13.93 1.35 -3.75
C ILE A 35 -15.38 0.90 -3.95
N HIS A 36 -16.21 0.99 -2.90
CA HIS A 36 -17.65 0.72 -2.97
C HIS A 36 -18.00 -0.61 -3.65
N GLY A 37 -17.26 -1.67 -3.33
CA GLY A 37 -17.47 -3.00 -3.91
C GLY A 37 -17.09 -3.13 -5.40
N ASN A 38 -16.44 -2.13 -6.01
CA ASN A 38 -15.93 -2.20 -7.37
C ASN A 38 -14.64 -3.04 -7.42
N TYR A 39 -14.76 -4.33 -7.17
CA TYR A 39 -13.62 -5.25 -7.15
C TYR A 39 -13.15 -5.61 -8.56
N TYR A 40 -14.10 -5.72 -9.51
CA TYR A 40 -13.85 -6.12 -10.90
C TYR A 40 -13.96 -4.94 -11.85
N PRO A 41 -13.35 -5.00 -13.04
CA PRO A 41 -13.44 -3.94 -14.05
C PRO A 41 -14.80 -3.99 -14.81
N TYR A 42 -15.88 -4.29 -14.08
CA TYR A 42 -17.23 -4.42 -14.62
C TYR A 42 -18.26 -3.96 -13.59
N ASP A 43 -19.15 -3.06 -13.98
CA ASP A 43 -20.29 -2.58 -13.19
C ASP A 43 -21.49 -3.52 -13.41
N PHE A 44 -21.79 -4.36 -12.46
CA PHE A 44 -22.86 -5.34 -12.52
C PHE A 44 -24.26 -4.70 -12.47
N ILE A 45 -24.38 -3.50 -11.90
CA ILE A 45 -25.64 -2.76 -11.82
C ILE A 45 -25.98 -2.18 -13.19
N ARG A 46 -25.02 -1.49 -13.81
CA ARG A 46 -25.18 -0.85 -15.12
C ARG A 46 -24.87 -1.77 -16.30
N ARG A 47 -24.39 -2.98 -16.03
CA ARG A 47 -24.03 -4.01 -17.03
C ARG A 47 -23.06 -3.50 -18.10
N ARG A 48 -22.01 -2.83 -17.69
CA ARG A 48 -20.97 -2.28 -18.57
C ARG A 48 -19.59 -2.34 -17.93
N GLU A 49 -18.56 -2.17 -18.74
CA GLU A 49 -17.21 -2.01 -18.24
C GLU A 49 -17.10 -0.82 -17.28
N ALA A 50 -16.36 -1.01 -16.20
CA ALA A 50 -15.99 0.01 -15.23
C ALA A 50 -14.59 0.53 -15.51
N THR A 51 -14.42 1.84 -15.44
CA THR A 51 -13.11 2.50 -15.60
C THR A 51 -12.23 2.32 -14.38
N GLY A 52 -12.81 2.21 -13.18
CA GLY A 52 -12.13 1.97 -11.91
C GLY A 52 -12.50 0.61 -11.32
N SER A 53 -11.53 -0.07 -10.69
CA SER A 53 -11.77 -1.28 -9.91
C SER A 53 -10.52 -1.66 -9.12
N LEU A 54 -10.70 -2.45 -8.06
CA LEU A 54 -9.59 -2.96 -7.27
C LEU A 54 -8.63 -3.83 -8.10
N ALA A 55 -9.15 -4.59 -9.07
CA ALA A 55 -8.33 -5.36 -9.99
C ALA A 55 -7.42 -4.48 -10.86
N ARG A 56 -7.89 -3.30 -11.29
CA ARG A 56 -7.04 -2.33 -12.02
C ARG A 56 -6.00 -1.68 -11.12
N VAL A 57 -6.37 -1.39 -9.88
CA VAL A 57 -5.42 -0.91 -8.84
C VAL A 57 -4.33 -1.97 -8.61
N HIS A 58 -4.71 -3.26 -8.55
CA HIS A 58 -3.72 -4.33 -8.41
C HIS A 58 -2.67 -4.31 -9.52
N ALA A 59 -3.07 -4.17 -10.77
CA ALA A 59 -2.15 -4.09 -11.91
C ALA A 59 -1.18 -2.90 -11.77
N LEU A 60 -1.68 -1.73 -11.34
CA LEU A 60 -0.85 -0.56 -11.06
C LEU A 60 0.15 -0.85 -9.92
N VAL A 61 -0.34 -1.40 -8.81
CA VAL A 61 0.48 -1.72 -7.63
C VAL A 61 1.59 -2.71 -7.97
N GLN A 62 1.33 -3.72 -8.80
CA GLN A 62 2.35 -4.66 -9.23
C GLN A 62 3.47 -3.95 -9.99
N LYS A 63 3.12 -3.07 -10.93
CA LYS A 63 4.10 -2.27 -11.67
C LYS A 63 4.93 -1.37 -10.75
N GLU A 64 4.30 -0.72 -9.78
CA GLU A 64 5.02 0.13 -8.83
C GLU A 64 5.92 -0.71 -7.88
N ARG A 65 5.52 -1.93 -7.54
CA ARG A 65 6.35 -2.85 -6.75
C ARG A 65 7.62 -3.30 -7.47
N GLU A 66 7.61 -3.39 -8.79
CA GLU A 66 8.83 -3.66 -9.57
C GLU A 66 9.89 -2.58 -9.35
N ALA A 67 9.47 -1.32 -9.22
CA ALA A 67 10.35 -0.18 -9.03
C ALA A 67 10.75 0.08 -7.56
N TYR A 68 9.82 -0.10 -6.63
CA TYR A 68 9.99 0.30 -5.23
C TYR A 68 10.15 -0.89 -4.25
N GLY A 69 9.79 -2.10 -4.65
CA GLY A 69 9.89 -3.30 -3.82
C GLY A 69 9.21 -3.13 -2.46
N LYS A 70 9.95 -3.39 -1.39
CA LYS A 70 9.49 -3.24 0.00
C LYS A 70 9.28 -1.80 0.45
N ASN A 71 9.72 -0.83 -0.35
CA ASN A 71 9.53 0.59 -0.06
C ASN A 71 8.18 1.12 -0.60
N LEU A 72 7.33 0.25 -1.18
CA LEU A 72 5.95 0.59 -1.49
C LEU A 72 5.07 0.31 -0.28
N ILE A 73 4.28 1.32 0.11
CA ILE A 73 3.26 1.24 1.15
C ILE A 73 1.90 1.39 0.47
N LEU A 74 1.03 0.42 0.65
CA LEU A 74 -0.32 0.39 0.09
C LEU A 74 -1.34 0.54 1.23
N LEU A 75 -2.17 1.58 1.15
CA LEU A 75 -3.15 1.93 2.18
C LEU A 75 -4.55 1.99 1.57
N ASP A 76 -5.56 1.73 2.40
CA ASP A 76 -6.96 1.98 2.08
C ASP A 76 -7.57 2.97 3.07
N ASN A 77 -8.35 3.93 2.58
CA ASN A 77 -8.98 4.97 3.40
C ASN A 77 -10.46 4.68 3.70
N GLY A 78 -10.94 3.48 3.39
CA GLY A 78 -12.29 3.03 3.69
C GLY A 78 -13.29 3.20 2.55
N ASP A 79 -14.56 2.93 2.86
CA ASP A 79 -15.69 2.84 1.95
C ASP A 79 -15.50 1.74 0.88
N ILE A 80 -15.12 0.55 1.34
CA ILE A 80 -14.90 -0.62 0.48
C ILE A 80 -16.07 -1.61 0.53
N LEU A 81 -16.83 -1.66 1.65
CA LEU A 81 -17.79 -2.72 1.95
C LEU A 81 -19.21 -2.46 1.45
N GLN A 82 -19.54 -1.30 0.93
CA GLN A 82 -20.88 -0.98 0.45
C GLN A 82 -20.85 -0.56 -1.04
N GLY A 83 -21.85 -0.96 -1.82
CA GLY A 83 -22.02 -0.48 -3.20
C GLY A 83 -22.43 -1.58 -4.17
N GLN A 84 -21.49 -2.25 -4.81
CA GLN A 84 -21.80 -3.30 -5.81
C GLN A 84 -22.43 -4.55 -5.18
N PRO A 85 -23.23 -5.33 -5.93
CA PRO A 85 -23.90 -6.53 -5.44
C PRO A 85 -22.97 -7.55 -4.79
N THR A 86 -21.72 -7.61 -5.20
CA THR A 86 -20.72 -8.51 -4.62
C THR A 86 -20.42 -8.15 -3.16
N ALA A 87 -20.28 -6.86 -2.83
CA ALA A 87 -20.11 -6.44 -1.43
C ALA A 87 -21.34 -6.80 -0.60
N TYR A 88 -22.55 -6.51 -1.13
CA TYR A 88 -23.80 -6.88 -0.48
C TYR A 88 -23.89 -8.39 -0.19
N TYR A 89 -23.48 -9.23 -1.14
CA TYR A 89 -23.52 -10.68 -1.00
C TYR A 89 -22.69 -11.15 0.21
N TYR A 90 -21.44 -10.70 0.33
CA TYR A 90 -20.58 -11.09 1.45
C TYR A 90 -20.95 -10.43 2.78
N ASN A 91 -21.57 -9.25 2.75
CA ASN A 91 -22.04 -8.62 3.99
C ASN A 91 -23.29 -9.30 4.58
N TYR A 92 -24.20 -9.80 3.73
CA TYR A 92 -25.57 -10.12 4.19
C TYR A 92 -26.07 -11.51 3.78
N ILE A 93 -25.47 -12.15 2.79
CA ILE A 93 -25.92 -13.44 2.27
C ILE A 93 -24.98 -14.57 2.68
N ASP A 94 -23.71 -14.47 2.31
CA ASP A 94 -22.69 -15.45 2.70
C ASP A 94 -21.76 -14.86 3.75
N THR A 95 -22.20 -14.92 4.98
CA THR A 95 -21.44 -14.40 6.14
C THR A 95 -20.49 -15.44 6.75
N VAL A 96 -20.39 -16.63 6.16
CA VAL A 96 -19.52 -17.72 6.63
C VAL A 96 -18.20 -17.75 5.86
N ALA A 97 -18.24 -17.52 4.55
CA ALA A 97 -17.03 -17.43 3.75
C ALA A 97 -16.19 -16.19 4.14
N PRO A 98 -14.85 -16.26 3.99
CA PRO A 98 -14.02 -15.07 4.14
C PRO A 98 -14.52 -13.94 3.24
N HIS A 99 -14.62 -12.73 3.78
CA HIS A 99 -15.14 -11.60 3.03
C HIS A 99 -14.21 -11.25 1.86
N LEU A 100 -14.75 -11.19 0.64
CA LEU A 100 -13.95 -11.00 -0.57
C LEU A 100 -13.07 -9.74 -0.54
N ALA A 101 -13.54 -8.63 0.05
CA ALA A 101 -12.72 -7.42 0.20
C ALA A 101 -11.45 -7.72 1.01
N ALA A 102 -11.58 -8.42 2.15
CA ALA A 102 -10.46 -8.78 3.00
C ALA A 102 -9.47 -9.71 2.28
N GLU A 103 -9.98 -10.72 1.56
CA GLU A 103 -9.15 -11.61 0.77
C GLU A 103 -8.37 -10.86 -0.33
N MET A 104 -9.02 -9.95 -1.04
CA MET A 104 -8.37 -9.14 -2.07
C MET A 104 -7.34 -8.18 -1.48
N MET A 105 -7.64 -7.51 -0.37
CA MET A 105 -6.68 -6.63 0.31
C MET A 105 -5.46 -7.40 0.80
N ASN A 106 -5.66 -8.57 1.41
CA ASN A 106 -4.57 -9.46 1.83
C ASN A 106 -3.74 -9.93 0.64
N PHE A 107 -4.38 -10.40 -0.43
CA PHE A 107 -3.71 -10.82 -1.66
C PHE A 107 -2.90 -9.69 -2.29
N MET A 108 -3.43 -8.48 -2.30
CA MET A 108 -2.77 -7.29 -2.81
C MET A 108 -1.67 -6.76 -1.87
N GLY A 109 -1.61 -7.23 -0.64
CA GLY A 109 -0.63 -6.84 0.37
C GLY A 109 -0.82 -5.39 0.83
N TYR A 110 -2.05 -5.02 1.18
CA TYR A 110 -2.31 -3.77 1.88
C TYR A 110 -1.60 -3.77 3.24
N ASN A 111 -0.98 -2.64 3.57
CA ASN A 111 -0.27 -2.47 4.83
C ASN A 111 -1.21 -2.05 5.97
N ALA A 112 -2.24 -1.27 5.63
CA ALA A 112 -3.30 -0.87 6.54
C ALA A 112 -4.55 -0.46 5.77
N GLY A 113 -5.71 -0.54 6.43
CA GLY A 113 -6.98 -0.03 5.97
C GLY A 113 -7.68 0.75 7.09
N ASN A 114 -8.54 1.67 6.70
CA ASN A 114 -9.41 2.43 7.57
C ASN A 114 -10.87 2.01 7.34
N MET A 115 -11.74 2.34 8.28
CA MET A 115 -13.20 2.21 8.13
C MET A 115 -13.76 3.54 7.63
N GLY A 116 -14.48 3.50 6.54
CA GLY A 116 -15.23 4.64 6.05
C GLY A 116 -16.63 4.73 6.67
N ASN A 117 -17.37 5.76 6.34
CA ASN A 117 -18.72 5.94 6.88
C ASN A 117 -19.76 4.97 6.28
N HIS A 118 -19.44 4.32 5.16
CA HIS A 118 -20.25 3.27 4.55
C HIS A 118 -19.83 1.85 4.94
N ASP A 119 -18.84 1.69 5.80
CA ASP A 119 -18.34 0.37 6.24
C ASP A 119 -18.86 -0.02 7.62
N VAL A 120 -19.68 0.86 8.27
CA VAL A 120 -20.23 0.71 9.62
C VAL A 120 -21.76 0.76 9.64
#